data_07bcdd35dca311dd506d7f5754ab9f56
#
_entry.id   07bcdd35dca311dd506d7f5754ab9f56
#
_cell.length_a   1.000
_cell.length_b   1.000
_cell.length_c   1.000
_cell.angle_alpha   90.00
_cell.angle_beta   90.00
_cell.angle_gamma   90.00
#
_symmetry.space_group_name_H-M   'P 1'
#
loop_
_entity.id
_entity.type
_entity.pdbx_description
1 polymer ?
#
loop_
_entity_poly.entity_id
_entity_poly.type
_entity_poly.pdbx_seq_one_letter_code
_entity_poly.pdbx_strand_id
1 'polypeptide(L)'
;MMFIPNQLRSIVSMILVLLACAVARADGLATGWKPDDAGKYLDEREKVWFGYAKCVSCHSGLPYALARPALRKLVGANTPTEQETKLLAQIRRRVANWKKLDTKEFGLYYDSTDELKMQSWGTEAVFNAVILAFDDRYQGKTSPSKATKQAFANLWQTQVQFGDDKGSWDWLDFNEAPWGNAEARYFGAALAAIAVGTVPGYYTAGMDTDADAKVKLLRDYLKDRLPKQNLHDRAWGLWAATKIEGILTKAEQKELIDQFLDKQRKDGGWSLPSLGTWKRNDGTAQESASDGYATALVLHILQIAGVPKDDAKISKGLAWLKRNQTATGAWRSVSLVKKRDPASHTGKFMSDAATAFAVLALSHGSI
;
A
#
# COMPACT_ATOMS: atom_id res chain seq x y z
N MET A 1 35.48 27.98 -52.34
CA MET A 1 34.13 27.43 -52.05
C MET A 1 34.26 25.94 -51.88
N MET A 2 34.36 25.50 -50.65
CA MET A 2 34.72 24.10 -50.29
C MET A 2 33.43 23.34 -49.94
N PHE A 3 33.10 22.34 -50.77
CA PHE A 3 31.94 21.47 -50.56
C PHE A 3 32.22 20.48 -49.42
N ILE A 4 31.45 20.54 -48.35
CA ILE A 4 31.47 19.55 -47.29
C ILE A 4 30.44 18.47 -47.64
N PRO A 5 30.82 17.16 -47.66
CA PRO A 5 29.90 16.08 -48.05
C PRO A 5 28.79 15.87 -47.05
N ASN A 6 27.58 15.63 -47.54
CA ASN A 6 26.33 15.40 -46.76
C ASN A 6 26.35 14.22 -45.75
N GLN A 7 27.40 13.38 -45.80
CA GLN A 7 27.54 12.23 -44.91
C GLN A 7 27.93 12.61 -43.45
N LEU A 8 28.62 13.75 -43.23
CA LEU A 8 29.00 14.15 -41.86
C LEU A 8 27.84 14.74 -41.05
N ARG A 9 26.79 15.27 -41.73
CA ARG A 9 25.61 15.83 -41.03
C ARG A 9 24.74 14.75 -40.43
N SER A 10 24.65 13.57 -41.02
CA SER A 10 23.85 12.44 -40.49
C SER A 10 24.47 11.79 -39.24
N ILE A 11 25.78 11.74 -39.14
CA ILE A 11 26.48 11.15 -37.98
C ILE A 11 26.41 12.04 -36.77
N VAL A 12 26.51 13.36 -36.93
CA VAL A 12 26.37 14.34 -35.82
C VAL A 12 24.95 14.38 -35.28
N SER A 13 23.94 14.26 -36.15
CA SER A 13 22.52 14.20 -35.70
C SER A 13 22.21 12.91 -34.97
N MET A 14 22.80 11.79 -35.38
CA MET A 14 22.56 10.50 -34.73
C MET A 14 23.25 10.38 -33.34
N ILE A 15 24.40 11.02 -33.17
CA ILE A 15 25.11 11.10 -31.88
C ILE A 15 24.37 12.05 -30.92
N LEU A 16 23.78 13.16 -31.39
CA LEU A 16 22.99 14.07 -30.59
C LEU A 16 21.64 13.46 -30.14
N VAL A 17 21.02 12.61 -30.97
CA VAL A 17 19.79 11.88 -30.58
C VAL A 17 20.07 10.78 -29.57
N LEU A 18 21.23 10.10 -29.65
CA LEU A 18 21.64 9.12 -28.66
C LEU A 18 22.05 9.73 -27.30
N LEU A 19 22.59 10.95 -27.29
CA LEU A 19 22.85 11.69 -26.05
C LEU A 19 21.56 12.28 -25.43
N ALA A 20 20.56 12.65 -26.24
CA ALA A 20 19.28 13.15 -25.73
C ALA A 20 18.41 12.05 -25.08
N CYS A 21 18.55 10.78 -25.50
CA CYS A 21 17.89 9.64 -24.83
C CYS A 21 18.58 9.23 -23.52
N ALA A 22 19.80 9.67 -23.24
CA ALA A 22 20.55 9.37 -22.01
C ALA A 22 20.27 10.35 -20.86
N VAL A 23 19.63 11.49 -21.11
CA VAL A 23 19.43 12.57 -20.12
C VAL A 23 18.12 12.42 -19.30
N ALA A 24 17.25 11.46 -19.61
CA ALA A 24 16.00 11.22 -18.85
C ALA A 24 16.16 10.14 -17.75
N ARG A 25 17.37 9.85 -17.29
CA ARG A 25 17.67 8.88 -16.20
C ARG A 25 18.55 9.49 -15.13
N ALA A 26 18.14 10.57 -14.51
CA ALA A 26 18.95 11.18 -13.46
C ALA A 26 18.24 11.25 -12.10
N ASP A 27 17.55 10.16 -11.70
CA ASP A 27 17.55 9.79 -10.28
C ASP A 27 18.59 8.67 -10.14
N GLY A 28 19.84 9.02 -9.76
CA GLY A 28 20.89 8.03 -9.55
C GLY A 28 20.41 6.94 -8.60
N LEU A 29 20.63 5.66 -8.95
CA LEU A 29 20.40 4.57 -8.02
C LEU A 29 21.39 4.67 -6.86
N ALA A 30 20.92 4.42 -5.63
CA ALA A 30 21.77 4.35 -4.47
C ALA A 30 22.75 3.17 -4.58
N THR A 31 23.97 3.32 -4.09
CA THR A 31 25.02 2.27 -4.14
C THR A 31 24.73 1.08 -3.20
N GLY A 32 23.57 1.08 -2.56
CA GLY A 32 23.07 0.05 -1.66
C GLY A 32 21.82 0.52 -0.90
N TRP A 33 21.22 -0.38 -0.12
CA TRP A 33 20.08 -0.06 0.73
C TRP A 33 20.45 0.97 1.80
N LYS A 34 19.77 2.10 1.81
CA LYS A 34 19.95 3.20 2.76
C LYS A 34 18.65 3.47 3.52
N PRO A 35 18.47 2.88 4.70
CA PRO A 35 17.24 3.03 5.49
C PRO A 35 16.96 4.49 5.90
N ASP A 36 17.98 5.27 6.27
CA ASP A 36 17.81 6.66 6.66
C ASP A 36 17.29 7.54 5.52
N ASP A 37 17.74 7.31 4.29
CA ASP A 37 17.25 8.06 3.12
C ASP A 37 15.80 7.72 2.81
N ALA A 38 15.40 6.43 2.96
CA ALA A 38 14.00 6.04 2.84
C ALA A 38 13.13 6.68 3.93
N GLY A 39 13.63 6.77 5.16
CA GLY A 39 12.96 7.44 6.27
C GLY A 39 12.73 8.91 6.01
N LYS A 40 13.74 9.63 5.55
CA LYS A 40 13.64 11.05 5.16
C LYS A 40 12.62 11.25 4.04
N TYR A 41 12.68 10.43 2.99
CA TYR A 41 11.71 10.49 1.91
C TYR A 41 10.28 10.29 2.42
N LEU A 42 10.02 9.25 3.20
CA LEU A 42 8.70 8.95 3.73
C LEU A 42 8.18 10.08 4.65
N ASP A 43 9.03 10.61 5.56
CA ASP A 43 8.64 11.70 6.44
C ASP A 43 8.30 12.98 5.65
N GLU A 44 9.07 13.30 4.60
CA GLU A 44 8.81 14.45 3.73
C GLU A 44 7.51 14.28 2.94
N ARG A 45 7.26 13.10 2.39
CA ARG A 45 6.04 12.83 1.61
C ARG A 45 4.79 12.87 2.48
N GLU A 46 4.85 12.32 3.69
CA GLU A 46 3.74 12.38 4.64
C GLU A 46 3.49 13.83 5.11
N LYS A 47 4.54 14.61 5.38
CA LYS A 47 4.42 16.04 5.72
C LYS A 47 3.68 16.82 4.63
N VAL A 48 4.04 16.60 3.36
CA VAL A 48 3.39 17.27 2.23
C VAL A 48 1.93 16.84 2.11
N TRP A 49 1.63 15.53 2.17
CA TRP A 49 0.27 15.03 2.10
C TRP A 49 -0.59 15.51 3.24
N PHE A 50 -0.12 15.36 4.47
CA PHE A 50 -0.83 15.78 5.67
C PHE A 50 -1.11 17.29 5.70
N GLY A 51 -0.16 18.11 5.22
CA GLY A 51 -0.33 19.54 5.07
C GLY A 51 -1.44 19.92 4.08
N TYR A 52 -1.57 19.14 3.02
CA TYR A 52 -2.58 19.35 1.97
C TYR A 52 -3.96 18.80 2.36
N ALA A 53 -4.04 17.52 2.71
CA ALA A 53 -5.30 16.79 2.83
C ALA A 53 -5.77 16.60 4.28
N LYS A 54 -4.85 16.66 5.27
CA LYS A 54 -5.12 16.41 6.70
C LYS A 54 -5.80 15.06 6.96
N CYS A 55 -5.63 14.11 6.05
CA CYS A 55 -6.24 12.79 6.07
C CYS A 55 -5.22 11.70 5.75
N VAL A 56 -5.64 10.44 6.02
CA VAL A 56 -4.92 9.26 5.59
C VAL A 56 -5.27 8.95 4.14
N SER A 57 -4.27 8.55 3.36
CA SER A 57 -4.45 8.09 1.98
C SER A 57 -3.94 6.66 1.80
N CYS A 58 -4.49 5.98 0.78
CA CYS A 58 -4.04 4.63 0.39
C CYS A 58 -2.57 4.60 -0.04
N HIS A 59 -2.08 5.69 -0.62
CA HIS A 59 -0.75 5.77 -1.26
C HIS A 59 0.34 6.36 -0.38
N SER A 60 0.01 7.22 0.59
CA SER A 60 1.00 7.86 1.48
C SER A 60 0.74 7.51 2.95
N GLY A 61 -0.29 8.05 3.59
CA GLY A 61 -0.51 7.96 5.03
C GLY A 61 -0.64 6.54 5.57
N LEU A 62 -1.41 5.67 4.90
CA LEU A 62 -1.55 4.26 5.31
C LEU A 62 -0.22 3.51 5.18
N PRO A 63 0.45 3.45 4.00
CA PRO A 63 1.73 2.75 3.89
C PRO A 63 2.81 3.33 4.81
N TYR A 64 2.85 4.66 4.98
CA TYR A 64 3.72 5.34 5.93
C TYR A 64 3.53 4.82 7.36
N ALA A 65 2.29 4.79 7.84
CA ALA A 65 1.97 4.35 9.20
C ALA A 65 2.35 2.89 9.47
N LEU A 66 2.29 2.04 8.45
CA LEU A 66 2.71 0.64 8.55
C LEU A 66 4.24 0.49 8.54
N ALA A 67 4.93 1.26 7.69
CA ALA A 67 6.35 1.07 7.43
C ALA A 67 7.27 1.84 8.38
N ARG A 68 6.87 3.04 8.80
CA ARG A 68 7.76 3.94 9.55
C ARG A 68 8.18 3.40 10.92
N PRO A 69 7.30 2.78 11.72
CA PRO A 69 7.70 2.12 12.96
C PRO A 69 8.68 0.96 12.75
N ALA A 70 8.50 0.17 11.68
CA ALA A 70 9.41 -0.92 11.32
C ALA A 70 10.80 -0.38 10.96
N LEU A 71 10.85 0.67 10.15
CA LEU A 71 12.09 1.34 9.79
C LEU A 71 12.80 1.92 11.00
N ARG A 72 12.07 2.58 11.88
CA ARG A 72 12.61 3.16 13.12
C ARG A 72 13.27 2.08 13.97
N LYS A 73 12.63 0.93 14.14
CA LYS A 73 13.21 -0.21 14.84
C LYS A 73 14.48 -0.72 14.16
N LEU A 74 14.48 -0.81 12.82
CA LEU A 74 15.63 -1.27 12.04
C LEU A 74 16.86 -0.37 12.23
N VAL A 75 16.68 0.96 12.30
CA VAL A 75 17.77 1.92 12.51
C VAL A 75 18.08 2.19 13.99
N GLY A 76 17.46 1.46 14.92
CA GLY A 76 17.70 1.60 16.36
C GLY A 76 17.14 2.88 16.98
N ALA A 77 16.23 3.57 16.32
CA ALA A 77 15.58 4.77 16.84
C ALA A 77 14.39 4.41 17.74
N ASN A 78 14.39 4.88 18.98
CA ASN A 78 13.40 4.51 19.99
C ASN A 78 12.16 5.42 20.02
N THR A 79 12.27 6.64 19.48
CA THR A 79 11.19 7.63 19.52
C THR A 79 10.53 7.80 18.16
N PRO A 80 9.18 7.91 18.09
CA PRO A 80 8.47 8.28 16.86
C PRO A 80 8.94 9.63 16.33
N THR A 81 8.95 9.79 15.02
CA THR A 81 9.22 11.09 14.39
C THR A 81 8.07 12.07 14.64
N GLU A 82 8.31 13.33 14.34
CA GLU A 82 7.28 14.37 14.41
C GLU A 82 6.09 14.03 13.52
N GLN A 83 6.34 13.47 12.32
CA GLN A 83 5.28 13.11 11.39
C GLN A 83 4.48 11.88 11.85
N GLU A 84 5.13 10.84 12.39
CA GLU A 84 4.44 9.71 13.04
C GLU A 84 3.52 10.21 14.15
N THR A 85 4.03 11.10 15.01
CA THR A 85 3.29 11.68 16.15
C THR A 85 2.08 12.48 15.68
N LYS A 86 2.24 13.35 14.68
CA LYS A 86 1.16 14.17 14.11
C LYS A 86 0.07 13.31 13.49
N LEU A 87 0.44 12.34 12.66
CA LEU A 87 -0.50 11.42 12.00
C LEU A 87 -1.31 10.64 13.05
N LEU A 88 -0.66 10.02 14.01
CA LEU A 88 -1.34 9.24 15.05
C LEU A 88 -2.23 10.10 15.96
N ALA A 89 -1.81 11.33 16.28
CA ALA A 89 -2.63 12.26 17.05
C ALA A 89 -3.91 12.63 16.28
N GLN A 90 -3.82 12.90 14.99
CA GLN A 90 -4.95 13.21 14.14
C GLN A 90 -5.93 12.01 14.04
N ILE A 91 -5.40 10.80 13.83
CA ILE A 91 -6.21 9.58 13.76
C ILE A 91 -6.98 9.38 15.08
N ARG A 92 -6.30 9.47 16.23
CA ARG A 92 -6.94 9.34 17.54
C ARG A 92 -8.01 10.40 17.77
N ARG A 93 -7.75 11.65 17.35
CA ARG A 93 -8.72 12.75 17.43
C ARG A 93 -9.97 12.46 16.58
N ARG A 94 -9.81 11.98 15.35
CA ARG A 94 -10.92 11.63 14.46
C ARG A 94 -11.71 10.45 14.99
N VAL A 95 -11.06 9.41 15.47
CA VAL A 95 -11.70 8.26 16.12
C VAL A 95 -12.56 8.68 17.33
N ALA A 96 -12.03 9.55 18.18
CA ALA A 96 -12.76 10.04 19.36
C ALA A 96 -13.96 10.93 19.01
N ASN A 97 -13.93 11.60 17.87
CA ASN A 97 -15.00 12.51 17.41
C ASN A 97 -15.82 11.90 16.26
N TRP A 98 -15.86 10.58 16.14
CA TRP A 98 -16.50 9.86 15.04
C TRP A 98 -17.91 10.35 14.71
N LYS A 99 -18.75 10.55 15.71
CA LYS A 99 -20.14 11.05 15.55
C LYS A 99 -20.24 12.51 15.08
N LYS A 100 -19.11 13.24 15.00
CA LYS A 100 -19.03 14.64 14.58
C LYS A 100 -18.33 14.82 13.23
N LEU A 101 -18.03 13.73 12.53
CA LEU A 101 -17.26 13.81 11.26
C LEU A 101 -18.04 14.48 10.12
N ASP A 102 -19.32 14.73 10.27
CA ASP A 102 -20.18 15.48 9.35
C ASP A 102 -20.23 16.99 9.64
N THR A 103 -19.45 17.48 10.61
CA THR A 103 -19.40 18.89 10.99
C THR A 103 -18.25 19.62 10.34
N LYS A 104 -18.29 20.96 10.31
CA LYS A 104 -17.19 21.80 9.80
C LYS A 104 -15.85 21.58 10.52
N GLU A 105 -15.89 21.22 11.82
CA GLU A 105 -14.68 21.00 12.60
C GLU A 105 -14.02 19.67 12.29
N PHE A 106 -14.81 18.61 12.07
CA PHE A 106 -14.37 17.24 11.85
C PHE A 106 -14.90 16.67 10.53
N GLY A 107 -15.20 17.52 9.54
CA GLY A 107 -15.82 17.11 8.27
C GLY A 107 -15.19 15.88 7.63
N LEU A 108 -16.00 15.12 6.95
CA LEU A 108 -15.54 14.05 6.08
C LEU A 108 -14.63 14.65 5.00
N TYR A 109 -13.67 13.86 4.51
CA TYR A 109 -12.76 14.31 3.47
C TYR A 109 -13.47 14.55 2.15
N TYR A 110 -14.51 13.76 1.88
CA TYR A 110 -15.34 13.83 0.68
C TYR A 110 -16.80 13.73 1.10
N ASP A 111 -17.53 14.81 0.97
CA ASP A 111 -18.91 14.95 1.48
C ASP A 111 -19.86 15.65 0.49
N SER A 112 -19.41 15.82 -0.78
CA SER A 112 -20.18 16.54 -1.79
C SER A 112 -21.46 15.80 -2.24
N THR A 113 -21.53 14.49 -2.05
CA THR A 113 -22.71 13.65 -2.30
C THR A 113 -22.91 12.67 -1.15
N ASP A 114 -24.14 12.14 -1.01
CA ASP A 114 -24.41 11.13 0.02
C ASP A 114 -23.61 9.84 -0.21
N GLU A 115 -23.38 9.47 -1.47
CA GLU A 115 -22.53 8.33 -1.83
C GLU A 115 -21.08 8.55 -1.37
N LEU A 116 -20.47 9.70 -1.66
CA LEU A 116 -19.12 10.03 -1.22
C LEU A 116 -19.00 10.11 0.31
N LYS A 117 -20.05 10.55 1.01
CA LYS A 117 -20.10 10.49 2.48
C LYS A 117 -20.01 9.05 2.98
N MET A 118 -20.84 8.14 2.43
CA MET A 118 -20.83 6.73 2.83
C MET A 118 -19.48 6.09 2.56
N GLN A 119 -18.92 6.33 1.37
CA GLN A 119 -17.59 5.86 1.00
C GLN A 119 -16.49 6.44 1.92
N SER A 120 -16.55 7.72 2.26
CA SER A 120 -15.62 8.35 3.22
C SER A 120 -15.70 7.71 4.60
N TRP A 121 -16.93 7.49 5.11
CA TRP A 121 -17.14 6.83 6.39
C TRP A 121 -16.53 5.43 6.42
N GLY A 122 -16.81 4.61 5.41
CA GLY A 122 -16.30 3.25 5.32
C GLY A 122 -14.78 3.22 5.20
N THR A 123 -14.22 3.97 4.26
CA THR A 123 -12.76 4.02 4.03
C THR A 123 -12.00 4.51 5.26
N GLU A 124 -12.49 5.58 5.90
CA GLU A 124 -11.83 6.14 7.08
C GLU A 124 -11.89 5.20 8.28
N ALA A 125 -13.02 4.52 8.51
CA ALA A 125 -13.14 3.55 9.59
C ALA A 125 -12.10 2.43 9.46
N VAL A 126 -11.92 1.91 8.25
CA VAL A 126 -10.92 0.87 7.96
C VAL A 126 -9.49 1.38 8.18
N PHE A 127 -9.14 2.57 7.65
CA PHE A 127 -7.80 3.13 7.83
C PHE A 127 -7.47 3.38 9.30
N ASN A 128 -8.39 3.98 10.03
CA ASN A 128 -8.19 4.25 11.46
C ASN A 128 -7.97 2.95 12.26
N ALA A 129 -8.76 1.91 11.97
CA ALA A 129 -8.63 0.62 12.64
C ALA A 129 -7.30 -0.06 12.35
N VAL A 130 -6.87 -0.15 11.08
CA VAL A 130 -5.62 -0.83 10.73
C VAL A 130 -4.40 -0.09 11.26
N ILE A 131 -4.36 1.24 11.17
CA ILE A 131 -3.22 2.03 11.65
C ILE A 131 -3.07 1.91 13.17
N LEU A 132 -4.17 2.05 13.92
CA LEU A 132 -4.10 1.93 15.38
C LEU A 132 -3.83 0.49 15.84
N ALA A 133 -4.27 -0.53 15.07
CA ALA A 133 -3.91 -1.92 15.31
C ALA A 133 -2.39 -2.15 15.21
N PHE A 134 -1.78 -1.61 14.17
CA PHE A 134 -0.32 -1.69 13.99
C PHE A 134 0.43 -0.84 15.02
N ASP A 135 -0.06 0.35 15.37
CA ASP A 135 0.53 1.19 16.42
C ASP A 135 0.57 0.45 17.77
N ASP A 136 -0.54 -0.17 18.18
CA ASP A 136 -0.59 -0.98 19.41
C ASP A 136 0.39 -2.17 19.36
N ARG A 137 0.47 -2.85 18.22
CA ARG A 137 1.43 -3.96 18.02
C ARG A 137 2.88 -3.48 18.12
N TYR A 138 3.24 -2.38 17.45
CA TYR A 138 4.59 -1.83 17.49
C TYR A 138 4.99 -1.31 18.88
N GLN A 139 4.02 -0.88 19.68
CA GLN A 139 4.22 -0.52 21.08
C GLN A 139 4.31 -1.74 22.02
N GLY A 140 4.20 -2.96 21.51
CA GLY A 140 4.29 -4.18 22.31
C GLY A 140 3.10 -4.41 23.26
N LYS A 141 1.95 -3.80 22.98
CA LYS A 141 0.75 -4.00 23.81
C LYS A 141 0.22 -5.41 23.68
N THR A 142 -0.28 -5.96 24.78
CA THR A 142 -0.90 -7.29 24.85
C THR A 142 -2.42 -7.27 24.67
N SER A 143 -3.01 -6.07 24.65
CA SER A 143 -4.44 -5.84 24.42
C SER A 143 -4.65 -4.50 23.71
N PRO A 144 -5.80 -4.32 23.00
CA PRO A 144 -6.06 -3.08 22.29
C PRO A 144 -6.18 -1.88 23.22
N SER A 145 -5.55 -0.77 22.83
CA SER A 145 -5.70 0.52 23.52
C SER A 145 -7.15 1.05 23.46
N LYS A 146 -7.48 2.02 24.30
CA LYS A 146 -8.80 2.68 24.27
C LYS A 146 -9.11 3.24 22.88
N ALA A 147 -8.14 3.86 22.22
CA ALA A 147 -8.31 4.41 20.88
C ALA A 147 -8.56 3.32 19.85
N THR A 148 -7.84 2.21 19.92
CA THR A 148 -8.01 1.05 19.04
C THR A 148 -9.38 0.40 19.23
N LYS A 149 -9.82 0.20 20.49
CA LYS A 149 -11.18 -0.32 20.77
C LYS A 149 -12.25 0.57 20.16
N GLN A 150 -12.11 1.90 20.29
CA GLN A 150 -13.06 2.84 19.68
C GLN A 150 -13.01 2.79 18.14
N ALA A 151 -11.82 2.68 17.55
CA ALA A 151 -11.68 2.55 16.09
C ALA A 151 -12.37 1.28 15.57
N PHE A 152 -12.28 0.16 16.29
CA PHE A 152 -13.01 -1.05 15.91
C PHE A 152 -14.53 -0.92 16.13
N ALA A 153 -14.98 -0.22 17.15
CA ALA A 153 -16.41 0.09 17.29
C ALA A 153 -16.92 0.90 16.10
N ASN A 154 -16.16 1.91 15.65
CA ASN A 154 -16.47 2.70 14.47
C ASN A 154 -16.44 1.84 13.18
N LEU A 155 -15.45 0.98 13.04
CA LEU A 155 -15.30 0.03 11.92
C LEU A 155 -16.57 -0.83 11.77
N TRP A 156 -17.01 -1.47 12.84
CA TRP A 156 -18.17 -2.36 12.80
C TRP A 156 -19.50 -1.63 12.60
N GLN A 157 -19.58 -0.35 12.94
CA GLN A 157 -20.72 0.50 12.66
C GLN A 157 -20.95 0.72 11.16
N THR A 158 -19.88 0.72 10.36
CA THR A 158 -19.90 1.01 8.93
C THR A 158 -19.79 -0.24 8.06
N GLN A 159 -19.76 -1.44 8.66
CA GLN A 159 -19.77 -2.68 7.91
C GLN A 159 -21.10 -2.85 7.18
N VAL A 160 -21.06 -3.17 5.89
CA VAL A 160 -22.23 -3.47 5.08
C VAL A 160 -22.87 -4.77 5.56
N GLN A 161 -24.15 -4.72 5.94
CA GLN A 161 -24.86 -5.85 6.57
C GLN A 161 -25.72 -6.63 5.58
N PHE A 162 -26.07 -6.08 4.43
CA PHE A 162 -27.05 -6.65 3.49
C PHE A 162 -26.53 -6.55 2.05
N GLY A 163 -27.17 -7.30 1.15
CA GLY A 163 -26.87 -7.28 -0.26
C GLY A 163 -25.62 -8.07 -0.63
N ASP A 164 -25.17 -7.87 -1.86
CA ASP A 164 -24.03 -8.61 -2.45
C ASP A 164 -22.69 -8.25 -1.81
N ASP A 165 -22.57 -7.06 -1.25
CA ASP A 165 -21.36 -6.53 -0.62
C ASP A 165 -21.36 -6.68 0.90
N LYS A 166 -22.30 -7.45 1.48
CA LYS A 166 -22.34 -7.67 2.93
C LYS A 166 -21.01 -8.23 3.44
N GLY A 167 -20.52 -7.68 4.54
CA GLY A 167 -19.23 -8.02 5.14
C GLY A 167 -18.07 -7.11 4.73
N SER A 168 -18.29 -6.24 3.72
CA SER A 168 -17.34 -5.22 3.29
C SER A 168 -17.66 -3.84 3.90
N TRP A 169 -17.01 -2.82 3.36
CA TRP A 169 -17.22 -1.40 3.66
C TRP A 169 -17.42 -0.61 2.38
N ASP A 170 -18.25 0.45 2.41
CA ASP A 170 -18.26 1.42 1.33
C ASP A 170 -16.87 2.03 1.18
N TRP A 171 -16.42 2.19 -0.08
CA TRP A 171 -15.05 2.51 -0.39
C TRP A 171 -14.97 3.65 -1.38
N LEU A 172 -14.06 4.60 -1.15
CA LEU A 172 -13.86 5.74 -2.03
C LEU A 172 -13.49 5.31 -3.43
N ASP A 173 -14.30 5.74 -4.41
CA ASP A 173 -14.09 5.50 -5.82
C ASP A 173 -13.87 6.82 -6.56
N PHE A 174 -12.65 7.00 -7.06
CA PHE A 174 -12.22 8.13 -7.89
C PHE A 174 -11.80 7.67 -9.29
N ASN A 175 -12.07 6.40 -9.65
CA ASN A 175 -11.52 5.76 -10.84
C ASN A 175 -9.96 5.81 -10.85
N GLU A 176 -9.34 5.69 -9.67
CA GLU A 176 -7.89 5.71 -9.46
C GLU A 176 -7.38 4.34 -8.97
N ALA A 177 -7.02 3.48 -9.91
CA ALA A 177 -6.43 2.18 -9.60
C ALA A 177 -5.03 2.34 -8.98
N PRO A 178 -4.63 1.41 -8.09
CA PRO A 178 -5.34 0.19 -7.71
C PRO A 178 -6.22 0.34 -6.45
N TRP A 179 -6.25 1.48 -5.76
CA TRP A 179 -6.82 1.60 -4.42
C TRP A 179 -8.12 2.42 -4.33
N GLY A 180 -8.45 3.19 -5.36
CA GLY A 180 -9.59 4.11 -5.37
C GLY A 180 -10.45 3.93 -6.62
N ASN A 181 -10.87 2.71 -6.90
CA ASN A 181 -11.80 2.34 -7.95
C ASN A 181 -12.88 1.39 -7.40
N ALA A 182 -13.90 1.10 -8.17
CA ALA A 182 -15.02 0.24 -7.76
C ALA A 182 -14.58 -1.14 -7.22
N GLU A 183 -13.49 -1.70 -7.73
CA GLU A 183 -12.95 -3.00 -7.28
C GLU A 183 -12.23 -2.91 -5.94
N ALA A 184 -11.78 -1.72 -5.52
CA ALA A 184 -10.97 -1.52 -4.31
C ALA A 184 -11.74 -1.73 -3.00
N ARG A 185 -13.05 -1.95 -3.04
CA ARG A 185 -13.84 -2.40 -1.88
C ARG A 185 -13.27 -3.70 -1.29
N TYR A 186 -12.76 -4.60 -2.13
CA TYR A 186 -12.08 -5.82 -1.68
C TYR A 186 -10.79 -5.51 -0.90
N PHE A 187 -9.98 -4.57 -1.36
CA PHE A 187 -8.80 -4.07 -0.66
C PHE A 187 -9.17 -3.53 0.73
N GLY A 188 -10.23 -2.72 0.83
CA GLY A 188 -10.74 -2.22 2.11
C GLY A 188 -11.11 -3.33 3.09
N ALA A 189 -11.84 -4.34 2.62
CA ALA A 189 -12.20 -5.50 3.42
C ALA A 189 -10.97 -6.32 3.87
N ALA A 190 -9.98 -6.49 2.98
CA ALA A 190 -8.72 -7.16 3.33
C ALA A 190 -7.96 -6.40 4.42
N LEU A 191 -7.90 -5.06 4.36
CA LEU A 191 -7.32 -4.22 5.41
C LEU A 191 -8.05 -4.37 6.74
N ALA A 192 -9.38 -4.43 6.74
CA ALA A 192 -10.15 -4.67 7.96
C ALA A 192 -9.82 -6.03 8.60
N ALA A 193 -9.70 -7.08 7.79
CA ALA A 193 -9.26 -8.41 8.27
C ALA A 193 -7.84 -8.38 8.84
N ILE A 194 -6.92 -7.68 8.17
CA ILE A 194 -5.54 -7.48 8.64
C ILE A 194 -5.55 -6.74 9.97
N ALA A 195 -6.38 -5.70 10.13
CA ALA A 195 -6.51 -4.98 11.38
C ALA A 195 -6.97 -5.90 12.52
N VAL A 196 -8.07 -6.62 12.33
CA VAL A 196 -8.66 -7.54 13.32
C VAL A 196 -7.64 -8.58 13.82
N GLY A 197 -6.91 -9.22 12.90
CA GLY A 197 -5.93 -10.24 13.26
C GLY A 197 -4.55 -9.71 13.67
N THR A 198 -4.34 -8.38 13.66
CA THR A 198 -3.07 -7.77 14.08
C THR A 198 -3.08 -7.32 15.53
N VAL A 199 -4.23 -6.90 16.06
CA VAL A 199 -4.36 -6.42 17.44
C VAL A 199 -4.28 -7.59 18.41
N PRO A 200 -3.30 -7.64 19.31
CA PRO A 200 -3.21 -8.69 20.31
C PRO A 200 -4.45 -8.69 21.22
N GLY A 201 -5.02 -9.88 21.44
CA GLY A 201 -6.13 -10.06 22.38
C GLY A 201 -7.44 -9.35 21.99
N TYR A 202 -7.58 -8.91 20.76
CA TYR A 202 -8.82 -8.28 20.30
C TYR A 202 -9.88 -9.29 19.89
N TYR A 203 -9.50 -10.24 19.05
CA TYR A 203 -10.42 -11.24 18.53
C TYR A 203 -9.91 -12.65 18.75
N THR A 204 -10.78 -13.46 19.34
CA THR A 204 -10.63 -14.92 19.42
C THR A 204 -12.00 -15.52 19.13
N ALA A 205 -12.08 -16.41 18.16
CA ALA A 205 -13.33 -17.04 17.76
C ALA A 205 -14.02 -17.74 18.97
N GLY A 206 -15.33 -17.50 19.11
CA GLY A 206 -16.16 -18.08 20.15
C GLY A 206 -16.16 -17.34 21.49
N MET A 207 -15.42 -16.24 21.64
CA MET A 207 -15.40 -15.43 22.87
C MET A 207 -16.39 -14.27 22.88
N ASP A 208 -16.80 -13.77 21.70
CA ASP A 208 -17.74 -12.68 21.55
C ASP A 208 -18.64 -12.94 20.33
N THR A 209 -19.91 -13.23 20.59
CA THR A 209 -20.88 -13.62 19.54
C THR A 209 -21.15 -12.50 18.53
N ASP A 210 -21.10 -11.22 18.95
CA ASP A 210 -21.29 -10.08 18.03
C ASP A 210 -20.06 -9.88 17.13
N ALA A 211 -18.86 -9.96 17.69
CA ALA A 211 -17.63 -9.93 16.92
C ALA A 211 -17.52 -11.12 15.97
N ASP A 212 -17.92 -12.33 16.42
CA ASP A 212 -17.93 -13.54 15.59
C ASP A 212 -18.83 -13.39 14.37
N ALA A 213 -20.03 -12.84 14.54
CA ALA A 213 -20.97 -12.58 13.44
C ALA A 213 -20.39 -11.62 12.40
N LYS A 214 -19.77 -10.52 12.85
CA LYS A 214 -19.15 -9.51 12.00
C LYS A 214 -17.92 -10.01 11.26
N VAL A 215 -17.05 -10.76 11.97
CA VAL A 215 -15.87 -11.39 11.37
C VAL A 215 -16.28 -12.51 10.41
N LYS A 216 -17.37 -13.24 10.70
CA LYS A 216 -17.91 -14.21 9.75
C LYS A 216 -18.34 -13.56 8.45
N LEU A 217 -19.09 -12.46 8.48
CA LEU A 217 -19.49 -11.73 7.28
C LEU A 217 -18.26 -11.26 6.47
N LEU A 218 -17.27 -10.69 7.15
CA LEU A 218 -16.01 -10.26 6.53
C LEU A 218 -15.27 -11.40 5.85
N ARG A 219 -15.12 -12.54 6.54
CA ARG A 219 -14.47 -13.73 6.02
C ARG A 219 -15.20 -14.30 4.80
N ASP A 220 -16.53 -14.42 4.89
CA ASP A 220 -17.36 -14.93 3.80
C ASP A 220 -17.23 -14.02 2.56
N TYR A 221 -17.30 -12.70 2.73
CA TYR A 221 -17.08 -11.73 1.65
C TYR A 221 -15.70 -11.90 0.98
N LEU A 222 -14.65 -11.94 1.78
CA LEU A 222 -13.28 -12.08 1.25
C LEU A 222 -13.10 -13.39 0.49
N LYS A 223 -13.60 -14.50 1.04
CA LYS A 223 -13.54 -15.82 0.41
C LYS A 223 -14.31 -15.86 -0.92
N ASP A 224 -15.55 -15.38 -0.93
CA ASP A 224 -16.43 -15.47 -2.10
C ASP A 224 -16.00 -14.53 -3.24
N ARG A 225 -15.37 -13.40 -2.89
CA ARG A 225 -14.94 -12.40 -3.86
C ARG A 225 -13.52 -12.60 -4.39
N LEU A 226 -12.64 -13.29 -3.65
CA LEU A 226 -11.23 -13.47 -4.03
C LEU A 226 -11.02 -14.05 -5.44
N PRO A 227 -11.77 -15.08 -5.91
CA PRO A 227 -11.56 -15.62 -7.25
C PRO A 227 -11.84 -14.62 -8.39
N LYS A 228 -12.62 -13.58 -8.11
CA LYS A 228 -13.00 -12.53 -9.09
C LYS A 228 -12.01 -11.37 -9.11
N GLN A 229 -11.08 -11.32 -8.14
CA GLN A 229 -10.12 -10.22 -8.02
C GLN A 229 -8.96 -10.39 -9.00
N ASN A 230 -8.37 -9.26 -9.41
CA ASN A 230 -7.07 -9.24 -10.04
C ASN A 230 -5.97 -9.73 -9.05
N LEU A 231 -4.79 -10.03 -9.56
CA LEU A 231 -3.73 -10.61 -8.71
C LEU A 231 -3.23 -9.61 -7.64
N HIS A 232 -3.27 -8.31 -7.91
CA HIS A 232 -2.94 -7.28 -6.91
C HIS A 232 -3.86 -7.39 -5.68
N ASP A 233 -5.15 -7.48 -5.88
CA ASP A 233 -6.11 -7.55 -4.76
C ASP A 233 -6.08 -8.92 -4.09
N ARG A 234 -5.79 -9.99 -4.85
CA ARG A 234 -5.52 -11.32 -4.25
C ARG A 234 -4.31 -11.31 -3.33
N ALA A 235 -3.31 -10.44 -3.57
CA ALA A 235 -2.20 -10.29 -2.64
C ALA A 235 -2.68 -9.80 -1.26
N TRP A 236 -3.57 -8.82 -1.23
CA TRP A 236 -4.19 -8.37 0.02
C TRP A 236 -5.05 -9.43 0.68
N GLY A 237 -5.78 -10.22 -0.13
CA GLY A 237 -6.51 -11.41 0.34
C GLY A 237 -5.61 -12.47 0.97
N LEU A 238 -4.43 -12.72 0.38
CA LEU A 238 -3.43 -13.62 0.95
C LEU A 238 -2.92 -13.10 2.31
N TRP A 239 -2.63 -11.81 2.42
CA TRP A 239 -2.25 -11.21 3.70
C TRP A 239 -3.39 -11.34 4.74
N ALA A 240 -4.63 -11.02 4.36
CA ALA A 240 -5.79 -11.19 5.23
C ALA A 240 -5.94 -12.65 5.72
N ALA A 241 -5.73 -13.63 4.84
CA ALA A 241 -5.79 -15.05 5.17
C ALA A 241 -4.71 -15.51 6.16
N THR A 242 -3.60 -14.77 6.29
CA THR A 242 -2.61 -15.03 7.37
C THR A 242 -3.06 -14.50 8.73
N LYS A 243 -4.14 -13.70 8.76
CA LYS A 243 -4.65 -13.02 9.97
C LYS A 243 -5.97 -13.61 10.47
N ILE A 244 -6.82 -14.04 9.56
CA ILE A 244 -8.13 -14.64 9.87
C ILE A 244 -8.24 -15.98 9.15
N GLU A 245 -8.44 -17.04 9.94
CA GLU A 245 -8.63 -18.39 9.41
C GLU A 245 -9.92 -18.51 8.57
N GLY A 246 -9.87 -19.37 7.55
CA GLY A 246 -11.03 -19.72 6.73
C GLY A 246 -11.28 -18.78 5.55
N ILE A 247 -10.46 -17.75 5.31
CA ILE A 247 -10.48 -16.97 4.07
C ILE A 247 -9.91 -17.82 2.91
N LEU A 248 -8.77 -18.46 3.13
CA LEU A 248 -8.12 -19.38 2.19
C LEU A 248 -7.70 -20.66 2.91
N THR A 249 -7.85 -21.79 2.25
CA THR A 249 -7.23 -23.06 2.66
C THR A 249 -5.72 -23.01 2.46
N LYS A 250 -4.97 -23.89 3.07
CA LYS A 250 -3.51 -23.99 2.86
C LYS A 250 -3.13 -24.29 1.40
N ALA A 251 -3.96 -25.08 0.70
CA ALA A 251 -3.76 -25.38 -0.71
C ALA A 251 -3.96 -24.12 -1.57
N GLU A 252 -5.02 -23.35 -1.35
CA GLU A 252 -5.29 -22.10 -2.06
C GLU A 252 -4.22 -21.03 -1.76
N GLN A 253 -3.74 -20.93 -0.52
CA GLN A 253 -2.61 -20.06 -0.17
C GLN A 253 -1.36 -20.44 -0.95
N LYS A 254 -1.04 -21.73 -1.03
CA LYS A 254 0.11 -22.22 -1.79
C LYS A 254 -0.02 -21.93 -3.27
N GLU A 255 -1.16 -22.21 -3.87
CA GLU A 255 -1.42 -21.91 -5.28
C GLU A 255 -1.24 -20.42 -5.59
N LEU A 256 -1.75 -19.55 -4.73
CA LEU A 256 -1.61 -18.11 -4.90
C LEU A 256 -0.16 -17.64 -4.74
N ILE A 257 0.59 -18.21 -3.79
CA ILE A 257 2.03 -17.98 -3.66
C ILE A 257 2.76 -18.37 -4.95
N ASP A 258 2.49 -19.55 -5.49
CA ASP A 258 3.10 -20.04 -6.74
C ASP A 258 2.79 -19.09 -7.91
N GLN A 259 1.54 -18.60 -8.03
CA GLN A 259 1.16 -17.60 -9.04
C GLN A 259 2.01 -16.31 -8.94
N PHE A 260 2.27 -15.81 -7.73
CA PHE A 260 3.16 -14.63 -7.57
C PHE A 260 4.60 -14.95 -7.94
N LEU A 261 5.11 -16.08 -7.50
CA LEU A 261 6.49 -16.49 -7.81
C LEU A 261 6.69 -16.65 -9.31
N ASP A 262 5.70 -17.13 -10.05
CA ASP A 262 5.77 -17.29 -11.52
C ASP A 262 5.72 -15.95 -12.28
N LYS A 263 5.19 -14.90 -11.68
CA LYS A 263 5.21 -13.54 -12.25
C LYS A 263 6.57 -12.82 -12.08
N GLN A 264 7.51 -13.39 -11.30
CA GLN A 264 8.82 -12.78 -11.14
C GLN A 264 9.56 -12.67 -12.46
N ARG A 265 10.10 -11.52 -12.74
CA ARG A 265 10.87 -11.21 -13.95
C ARG A 265 12.32 -11.69 -13.82
N LYS A 266 13.03 -11.75 -14.95
CA LYS A 266 14.44 -12.19 -15.00
C LYS A 266 15.38 -11.35 -14.15
N ASP A 267 15.07 -10.04 -13.97
CA ASP A 267 15.84 -9.11 -13.14
C ASP A 267 15.59 -9.28 -11.63
N GLY A 268 14.62 -10.09 -11.25
CA GLY A 268 14.25 -10.40 -9.87
C GLY A 268 13.07 -9.57 -9.33
N GLY A 269 12.59 -8.57 -10.07
CA GLY A 269 11.45 -7.75 -9.66
C GLY A 269 10.11 -8.25 -10.21
N TRP A 270 9.05 -7.51 -9.91
CA TRP A 270 7.70 -7.69 -10.44
C TRP A 270 7.23 -6.39 -11.11
N SER A 271 6.39 -6.54 -12.12
CA SER A 271 5.76 -5.43 -12.84
C SER A 271 4.33 -5.25 -12.37
N LEU A 272 3.95 -4.03 -11.99
CA LEU A 272 2.60 -3.74 -11.50
C LEU A 272 1.51 -4.08 -12.54
N PRO A 273 1.64 -3.73 -13.83
CA PRO A 273 0.66 -4.13 -14.83
C PRO A 273 0.50 -5.65 -15.01
N SER A 274 1.47 -6.46 -14.56
CA SER A 274 1.34 -7.92 -14.60
C SER A 274 0.44 -8.49 -13.50
N LEU A 275 0.06 -7.67 -12.52
CA LEU A 275 -0.81 -8.04 -11.41
C LEU A 275 -2.28 -7.71 -11.63
N GLY A 276 -2.64 -7.14 -12.79
CA GLY A 276 -4.02 -6.80 -13.14
C GLY A 276 -4.18 -6.46 -14.62
N THR A 277 -5.37 -6.01 -15.00
CA THR A 277 -5.74 -5.72 -16.39
C THR A 277 -6.08 -4.24 -16.62
N TRP A 278 -5.35 -3.35 -15.97
CA TRP A 278 -5.59 -1.91 -16.04
C TRP A 278 -5.20 -1.30 -17.39
N LYS A 279 -6.00 -0.34 -17.80
CA LYS A 279 -5.74 0.48 -18.98
C LYS A 279 -5.66 1.95 -18.56
N ARG A 280 -4.70 2.69 -19.12
CA ARG A 280 -4.61 4.13 -18.87
C ARG A 280 -5.70 4.88 -19.63
N ASN A 281 -6.36 5.81 -18.94
CA ASN A 281 -7.45 6.62 -19.50
C ASN A 281 -6.97 7.59 -20.59
N ASP A 282 -5.67 7.93 -20.60
CA ASP A 282 -5.03 8.78 -21.61
C ASP A 282 -4.52 8.00 -22.83
N GLY A 283 -4.82 6.71 -22.94
CA GLY A 283 -4.42 5.85 -24.05
C GLY A 283 -2.93 5.48 -24.08
N THR A 284 -2.12 5.96 -23.13
CA THR A 284 -0.69 5.61 -23.09
C THR A 284 -0.48 4.18 -22.61
N ALA A 285 0.53 3.49 -23.15
CA ALA A 285 0.86 2.13 -22.76
C ALA A 285 1.30 2.05 -21.30
N GLN A 286 0.96 0.94 -20.63
CA GLN A 286 1.49 0.59 -19.32
C GLN A 286 3.00 0.26 -19.42
N GLU A 287 3.74 0.58 -18.37
CA GLU A 287 5.17 0.27 -18.28
C GLU A 287 5.35 -1.18 -17.82
N SER A 288 5.91 -2.04 -18.68
CA SER A 288 6.07 -3.48 -18.39
C SER A 288 7.30 -3.84 -17.57
N ALA A 289 8.20 -2.89 -17.32
CA ALA A 289 9.40 -3.12 -16.50
C ALA A 289 9.04 -3.49 -15.05
N SER A 290 9.98 -4.09 -14.33
CA SER A 290 9.85 -4.26 -12.87
C SER A 290 9.78 -2.88 -12.20
N ASP A 291 8.88 -2.74 -11.24
CA ASP A 291 8.67 -1.49 -10.51
C ASP A 291 8.74 -1.68 -8.99
N GLY A 292 8.93 -0.56 -8.29
CA GLY A 292 9.12 -0.58 -6.85
C GLY A 292 7.92 -1.08 -6.08
N TYR A 293 6.69 -0.66 -6.46
CA TYR A 293 5.50 -1.02 -5.70
C TYR A 293 5.14 -2.50 -5.84
N ALA A 294 5.08 -3.01 -7.08
CA ALA A 294 4.77 -4.42 -7.29
C ALA A 294 5.82 -5.34 -6.64
N THR A 295 7.11 -5.02 -6.82
CA THR A 295 8.20 -5.81 -6.24
C THR A 295 8.13 -5.81 -4.71
N ALA A 296 7.95 -4.65 -4.10
CA ALA A 296 7.93 -4.52 -2.65
C ALA A 296 6.69 -5.15 -2.01
N LEU A 297 5.49 -4.90 -2.57
CA LEU A 297 4.24 -5.47 -2.08
C LEU A 297 4.26 -7.00 -2.14
N VAL A 298 4.62 -7.57 -3.29
CA VAL A 298 4.65 -9.02 -3.48
C VAL A 298 5.64 -9.66 -2.50
N LEU A 299 6.86 -9.12 -2.40
CA LEU A 299 7.86 -9.64 -1.46
C LEU A 299 7.37 -9.59 0.00
N HIS A 300 6.83 -8.45 0.42
CA HIS A 300 6.32 -8.30 1.79
C HIS A 300 5.23 -9.33 2.10
N ILE A 301 4.28 -9.50 1.20
CA ILE A 301 3.16 -10.44 1.40
C ILE A 301 3.63 -11.91 1.35
N LEU A 302 4.52 -12.26 0.41
CA LEU A 302 5.07 -13.61 0.37
C LEU A 302 5.83 -13.97 1.65
N GLN A 303 6.60 -13.04 2.20
CA GLN A 303 7.29 -13.23 3.49
C GLN A 303 6.31 -13.38 4.65
N ILE A 304 5.23 -12.59 4.70
CA ILE A 304 4.15 -12.75 5.70
C ILE A 304 3.44 -14.10 5.55
N ALA A 305 3.25 -14.56 4.32
CA ALA A 305 2.63 -15.86 4.03
C ALA A 305 3.55 -17.05 4.33
N GLY A 306 4.77 -16.80 4.82
CA GLY A 306 5.69 -17.83 5.29
C GLY A 306 6.66 -18.34 4.24
N VAL A 307 6.81 -17.67 3.09
CA VAL A 307 7.87 -18.02 2.12
C VAL A 307 9.22 -17.65 2.73
N PRO A 308 10.17 -18.60 2.84
CA PRO A 308 11.45 -18.35 3.49
C PRO A 308 12.27 -17.25 2.83
N LYS A 309 13.03 -16.50 3.63
CA LYS A 309 13.88 -15.40 3.12
C LYS A 309 14.99 -15.88 2.20
N ASP A 310 15.44 -17.11 2.38
CA ASP A 310 16.49 -17.78 1.58
C ASP A 310 15.94 -18.49 0.34
N ASP A 311 14.60 -18.47 0.12
CA ASP A 311 14.05 -18.86 -1.16
C ASP A 311 14.69 -18.07 -2.29
N ALA A 312 15.06 -18.76 -3.39
CA ALA A 312 15.83 -18.16 -4.48
C ALA A 312 15.11 -16.97 -5.15
N LYS A 313 13.78 -17.03 -5.28
CA LYS A 313 12.98 -15.94 -5.87
C LYS A 313 12.85 -14.78 -4.88
N ILE A 314 12.65 -15.05 -3.60
CA ILE A 314 12.61 -14.00 -2.54
C ILE A 314 13.97 -13.30 -2.46
N SER A 315 15.08 -14.06 -2.41
CA SER A 315 16.43 -13.50 -2.37
C SER A 315 16.73 -12.60 -3.58
N LYS A 316 16.34 -13.02 -4.80
CA LYS A 316 16.46 -12.18 -6.01
C LYS A 316 15.65 -10.90 -5.93
N GLY A 317 14.42 -10.97 -5.42
CA GLY A 317 13.56 -9.81 -5.25
C GLY A 317 14.11 -8.81 -4.23
N LEU A 318 14.58 -9.29 -3.08
CA LEU A 318 15.24 -8.45 -2.07
C LEU A 318 16.52 -7.81 -2.62
N ALA A 319 17.30 -8.55 -3.43
CA ALA A 319 18.46 -8.00 -4.12
C ALA A 319 18.05 -6.93 -5.15
N TRP A 320 16.92 -7.12 -5.85
CA TRP A 320 16.38 -6.10 -6.75
C TRP A 320 16.03 -4.83 -5.99
N LEU A 321 15.28 -4.90 -4.87
CA LEU A 321 14.99 -3.73 -4.04
C LEU A 321 16.27 -3.00 -3.62
N LYS A 322 17.26 -3.72 -3.09
CA LYS A 322 18.53 -3.10 -2.65
C LYS A 322 19.26 -2.35 -3.76
N ARG A 323 19.17 -2.81 -5.01
CA ARG A 323 19.83 -2.16 -6.16
C ARG A 323 19.03 -1.02 -6.78
N ASN A 324 17.73 -0.95 -6.53
CA ASN A 324 16.82 -0.03 -7.22
C ASN A 324 16.27 1.09 -6.31
N GLN A 325 16.86 1.28 -5.13
CA GLN A 325 16.61 2.50 -4.35
C GLN A 325 17.24 3.69 -5.07
N THR A 326 16.49 4.76 -5.25
CA THR A 326 17.00 5.99 -5.88
C THR A 326 17.90 6.76 -4.92
N ALA A 327 18.65 7.74 -5.44
CA ALA A 327 19.46 8.64 -4.64
C ALA A 327 18.64 9.46 -3.62
N THR A 328 17.33 9.64 -3.86
CA THR A 328 16.40 10.32 -2.94
C THR A 328 15.85 9.39 -1.85
N GLY A 329 16.25 8.11 -1.82
CA GLY A 329 15.77 7.14 -0.86
C GLY A 329 14.50 6.39 -1.26
N ALA A 330 13.86 6.77 -2.37
CA ALA A 330 12.61 6.20 -2.85
C ALA A 330 12.81 4.96 -3.72
N TRP A 331 11.73 4.21 -3.93
CA TRP A 331 11.58 3.27 -5.06
C TRP A 331 10.55 3.79 -6.04
N ARG A 332 10.92 3.79 -7.32
CA ARG A 332 10.02 4.29 -8.38
C ARG A 332 8.90 3.31 -8.66
N SER A 333 7.70 3.86 -8.78
CA SER A 333 6.56 3.20 -9.38
C SER A 333 5.70 4.25 -10.10
N VAL A 334 4.85 3.80 -11.02
CA VAL A 334 4.13 4.69 -11.94
C VAL A 334 2.62 4.47 -11.86
N SER A 335 1.85 5.52 -12.16
CA SER A 335 0.39 5.44 -12.16
C SER A 335 -0.13 4.45 -13.21
N LEU A 336 -1.12 3.66 -12.80
CA LEU A 336 -1.87 2.74 -13.67
C LEU A 336 -2.94 3.45 -14.51
N VAL A 337 -3.36 4.65 -14.10
CA VAL A 337 -4.55 5.33 -14.64
C VAL A 337 -4.23 6.29 -15.77
N LYS A 338 -3.11 6.98 -15.68
CA LYS A 338 -2.60 7.90 -16.70
C LYS A 338 -1.11 8.13 -16.54
N LYS A 339 -0.45 8.56 -17.60
CA LYS A 339 0.95 8.99 -17.53
C LYS A 339 1.02 10.29 -16.70
N ARG A 340 1.81 10.28 -15.64
CA ARG A 340 2.02 11.44 -14.77
C ARG A 340 3.48 11.86 -14.82
N ASP A 341 3.74 13.17 -14.67
CA ASP A 341 5.10 13.64 -14.43
C ASP A 341 5.64 13.07 -13.11
N PRO A 342 6.73 12.29 -13.12
CA PRO A 342 7.28 11.66 -11.91
C PRO A 342 7.76 12.68 -10.87
N ALA A 343 8.05 13.92 -11.25
CA ALA A 343 8.46 14.99 -10.34
C ALA A 343 7.26 15.64 -9.63
N SER A 344 6.06 15.55 -10.21
CA SER A 344 4.85 16.14 -9.65
C SER A 344 4.42 15.46 -8.34
N HIS A 345 3.64 16.18 -7.55
CA HIS A 345 3.08 15.64 -6.29
C HIS A 345 2.30 14.34 -6.53
N THR A 346 1.38 14.35 -7.49
CA THR A 346 0.54 13.18 -7.83
C THR A 346 1.31 12.09 -8.57
N GLY A 347 2.39 12.42 -9.28
CA GLY A 347 3.28 11.46 -9.94
C GLY A 347 4.07 10.60 -8.95
N LYS A 348 4.23 11.07 -7.70
CA LYS A 348 4.95 10.35 -6.64
C LYS A 348 4.07 9.39 -5.84
N PHE A 349 2.75 9.42 -5.95
CA PHE A 349 1.85 8.59 -5.12
C PHE A 349 2.20 7.10 -5.13
N MET A 350 2.42 6.54 -6.30
CA MET A 350 2.82 5.13 -6.41
C MET A 350 4.22 4.88 -5.81
N SER A 351 5.13 5.84 -5.92
CA SER A 351 6.47 5.75 -5.33
C SER A 351 6.45 5.90 -3.81
N ASP A 352 5.49 6.64 -3.25
CA ASP A 352 5.29 6.75 -1.79
C ASP A 352 4.94 5.38 -1.21
N ALA A 353 3.94 4.69 -1.78
CA ALA A 353 3.57 3.34 -1.41
C ALA A 353 4.71 2.34 -1.67
N ALA A 354 5.38 2.43 -2.84
CA ALA A 354 6.51 1.58 -3.17
C ALA A 354 7.62 1.67 -2.12
N THR A 355 7.95 2.88 -1.67
CA THR A 355 8.99 3.10 -0.67
C THR A 355 8.60 2.51 0.68
N ALA A 356 7.37 2.70 1.12
CA ALA A 356 6.88 2.12 2.37
C ALA A 356 6.89 0.58 2.34
N PHE A 357 6.37 -0.03 1.26
CA PHE A 357 6.40 -1.50 1.14
C PHE A 357 7.81 -2.05 0.97
N ALA A 358 8.74 -1.33 0.31
CA ALA A 358 10.13 -1.73 0.22
C ALA A 358 10.79 -1.76 1.61
N VAL A 359 10.51 -0.78 2.45
CA VAL A 359 10.92 -0.79 3.86
C VAL A 359 10.37 -2.02 4.58
N LEU A 360 9.08 -2.31 4.47
CA LEU A 360 8.46 -3.48 5.11
C LEU A 360 9.08 -4.80 4.64
N ALA A 361 9.31 -4.96 3.34
CA ALA A 361 9.94 -6.16 2.79
C ALA A 361 11.40 -6.33 3.23
N LEU A 362 12.18 -5.23 3.24
CA LEU A 362 13.59 -5.25 3.62
C LEU A 362 13.81 -5.38 5.14
N SER A 363 12.86 -4.93 5.96
CA SER A 363 12.90 -5.05 7.43
C SER A 363 12.21 -6.32 7.96
N HIS A 364 11.68 -7.17 7.09
CA HIS A 364 11.00 -8.40 7.52
C HIS A 364 11.95 -9.30 8.33
N GLY A 365 11.48 -9.77 9.50
CA GLY A 365 12.28 -10.56 10.44
C GLY A 365 13.11 -9.70 11.43
N SER A 366 13.09 -8.37 11.28
CA SER A 366 13.68 -7.44 12.26
C SER A 366 12.62 -6.86 13.23
N ILE A 367 11.36 -7.29 13.07
CA ILE A 367 10.19 -6.75 13.79
C ILE A 367 9.64 -7.79 14.76
#